data_9f2aba2231ba025405a76dad78db4ecb
#
_entry.id   9f2aba2231ba025405a76dad78db4ecb
#
_cell.length_a   1.000
_cell.length_b   1.000
_cell.length_c   1.000
_cell.angle_alpha   90.00
_cell.angle_beta   90.00
_cell.angle_gamma   90.00
#
_symmetry.space_group_name_H-M   'P 1'
#
loop_
_entity.id
_entity.type
_entity.pdbx_description
1 polymer ?
#
loop_
_entity_poly.entity_id
_entity_poly.type
_entity_poly.pdbx_seq_one_letter_code
_entity_poly.pdbx_strand_id
1 'polypeptide(L)'
;GDSSAVASEIDGDTDVHDVVQVYATTSAFAALRKDGSVITWGDANNGGTTGTTVAAAINGSTDVTNIYATNNAFAALHSDGSVTTWGDGNSGGTSTAVASDLDGTVNVSKIFTTTSAFAALRDDGKVVTWGYNSYGGNSTGVSGLINGTLDGDCISASQTLSNLNFTLNGNLISNNAVSFTNPQLVTITSAGDDSGRTFTVTGTDKDGGNQTATITGAKAGTASSTKFFKTVSAISVDGAPAGAVSAGVTDKTVTTIVSTDKAFAALRADGSVVTWGDNTGGGNSTAVSDKL
;
A
#
# COMPACT_ATOMS: atom_id res chain seq x y z
N GLY A 1 0.84 34.04 -8.35
CA GLY A 1 -0.62 34.04 -8.31
C GLY A 1 -1.14 35.24 -7.53
N ASP A 2 -2.21 35.82 -8.01
CA ASP A 2 -2.91 36.88 -7.30
C ASP A 2 -3.65 36.31 -6.09
N SER A 3 -3.35 36.77 -4.88
CA SER A 3 -3.98 36.36 -3.62
C SER A 3 -4.99 37.42 -3.10
N SER A 4 -5.29 38.44 -3.90
CA SER A 4 -6.16 39.56 -3.44
C SER A 4 -7.56 39.09 -2.96
N ALA A 5 -8.11 38.04 -3.58
CA ALA A 5 -9.40 37.48 -3.23
C ALA A 5 -9.40 36.74 -1.86
N VAL A 6 -8.25 36.36 -1.34
CA VAL A 6 -8.08 35.64 -0.06
C VAL A 6 -7.19 36.39 0.93
N ALA A 7 -6.88 37.66 0.66
CA ALA A 7 -5.91 38.44 1.42
C ALA A 7 -6.27 38.50 2.92
N SER A 8 -7.55 38.73 3.25
CA SER A 8 -8.02 38.76 4.65
C SER A 8 -8.05 37.40 5.34
N GLU A 9 -7.84 36.33 4.59
CA GLU A 9 -7.86 34.97 5.11
C GLU A 9 -6.46 34.39 5.34
N ILE A 10 -5.43 35.08 4.84
CA ILE A 10 -4.02 34.68 4.92
C ILE A 10 -3.13 35.79 5.54
N ASP A 11 -3.72 36.82 6.15
CA ASP A 11 -3.01 37.99 6.69
C ASP A 11 -2.44 37.78 8.11
N GLY A 12 -2.79 36.66 8.78
CA GLY A 12 -2.29 36.33 10.11
C GLY A 12 -2.87 37.17 11.24
N ASP A 13 -4.00 37.82 11.05
CA ASP A 13 -4.60 38.77 12.00
C ASP A 13 -5.34 38.08 13.18
N THR A 14 -5.56 36.77 13.12
CA THR A 14 -6.29 36.03 14.17
C THR A 14 -5.58 34.74 14.52
N ASP A 15 -5.36 34.50 15.81
CA ASP A 15 -4.63 33.35 16.36
C ASP A 15 -5.09 31.96 15.86
N VAL A 16 -6.33 31.83 15.40
CA VAL A 16 -6.90 30.55 14.96
C VAL A 16 -6.84 30.36 13.45
N HIS A 17 -6.74 31.44 12.67
CA HIS A 17 -6.68 31.40 11.20
C HIS A 17 -5.24 31.59 10.67
N ASP A 18 -4.24 31.60 11.54
CA ASP A 18 -2.84 31.69 11.13
C ASP A 18 -2.49 30.57 10.16
N VAL A 19 -1.85 30.93 9.05
CA VAL A 19 -1.31 29.97 8.09
C VAL A 19 -0.10 29.26 8.72
N VAL A 20 -0.16 27.93 8.82
CA VAL A 20 0.94 27.13 9.33
C VAL A 20 1.82 26.54 8.24
N GLN A 21 1.25 26.34 7.04
CA GLN A 21 2.01 25.82 5.90
C GLN A 21 1.33 26.17 4.58
N VAL A 22 2.13 26.36 3.52
CA VAL A 22 1.66 26.60 2.15
C VAL A 22 2.20 25.51 1.23
N TYR A 23 1.32 25.01 0.37
CA TYR A 23 1.59 24.01 -0.64
C TYR A 23 1.31 24.58 -2.02
N ALA A 24 1.96 24.05 -3.06
CA ALA A 24 1.80 24.54 -4.41
C ALA A 24 1.70 23.43 -5.44
N THR A 25 0.84 23.64 -6.43
CA THR A 25 0.92 23.02 -7.75
C THR A 25 1.75 23.91 -8.69
N THR A 26 1.77 23.62 -9.98
CA THR A 26 2.46 24.51 -10.96
C THR A 26 1.85 25.91 -11.04
N SER A 27 0.56 26.09 -10.72
CA SER A 27 -0.18 27.34 -10.95
C SER A 27 -1.20 27.69 -9.87
N ALA A 28 -1.24 26.95 -8.77
CA ALA A 28 -2.14 27.22 -7.64
C ALA A 28 -1.44 26.98 -6.30
N PHE A 29 -2.02 27.55 -5.25
CA PHE A 29 -1.57 27.40 -3.88
C PHE A 29 -2.71 26.90 -2.99
N ALA A 30 -2.33 26.21 -1.91
CA ALA A 30 -3.20 25.83 -0.81
C ALA A 30 -2.48 26.15 0.50
N ALA A 31 -3.11 26.95 1.36
CA ALA A 31 -2.62 27.31 2.69
C ALA A 31 -3.39 26.55 3.75
N LEU A 32 -2.69 25.74 4.54
CA LEU A 32 -3.21 25.10 5.74
C LEU A 32 -3.14 26.07 6.90
N ARG A 33 -4.26 26.25 7.61
CA ARG A 33 -4.36 27.08 8.79
C ARG A 33 -4.28 26.23 10.08
N LYS A 34 -4.04 26.90 11.18
CA LYS A 34 -3.94 26.32 12.51
C LYS A 34 -5.23 25.64 12.99
N ASP A 35 -6.38 26.10 12.51
CA ASP A 35 -7.70 25.50 12.79
C ASP A 35 -8.03 24.31 11.88
N GLY A 36 -7.07 23.82 11.10
CA GLY A 36 -7.25 22.71 10.18
C GLY A 36 -8.00 23.06 8.89
N SER A 37 -8.40 24.31 8.70
CA SER A 37 -9.01 24.74 7.44
C SER A 37 -7.98 25.04 6.35
N VAL A 38 -8.41 25.03 5.09
CA VAL A 38 -7.54 25.27 3.92
C VAL A 38 -8.12 26.36 3.04
N ILE A 39 -7.26 27.29 2.66
CA ILE A 39 -7.54 28.35 1.68
C ILE A 39 -6.79 28.06 0.39
N THR A 40 -7.44 28.26 -0.76
CA THR A 40 -6.85 28.02 -2.07
C THR A 40 -6.95 29.24 -2.96
N TRP A 41 -5.93 29.48 -3.80
CA TRP A 41 -5.92 30.54 -4.81
C TRP A 41 -5.03 30.18 -6.00
N GLY A 42 -5.19 30.87 -7.10
CA GLY A 42 -4.45 30.65 -8.34
C GLY A 42 -5.33 30.10 -9.45
N ASP A 43 -4.76 29.31 -10.36
CA ASP A 43 -5.47 28.72 -11.49
C ASP A 43 -6.52 27.69 -11.05
N ALA A 44 -7.76 27.87 -11.47
CA ALA A 44 -8.89 27.03 -11.07
C ALA A 44 -8.73 25.56 -11.49
N ASN A 45 -8.14 25.31 -12.68
CA ASN A 45 -7.95 23.94 -13.18
C ASN A 45 -6.86 23.20 -12.42
N ASN A 46 -5.96 23.94 -11.76
CA ASN A 46 -4.85 23.40 -10.99
C ASN A 46 -5.09 23.44 -9.48
N GLY A 47 -6.35 23.63 -9.05
CA GLY A 47 -6.77 23.60 -7.66
C GLY A 47 -6.79 24.96 -6.95
N GLY A 48 -6.68 26.08 -7.68
CA GLY A 48 -6.78 27.43 -7.10
C GLY A 48 -8.20 27.83 -6.67
N THR A 49 -9.20 27.06 -7.11
CA THR A 49 -10.59 27.19 -6.62
C THR A 49 -11.16 25.81 -6.32
N THR A 50 -12.01 25.73 -5.31
CA THR A 50 -12.69 24.51 -4.90
C THR A 50 -14.19 24.62 -5.18
N GLY A 51 -14.82 23.52 -5.59
CA GLY A 51 -16.27 23.42 -5.60
C GLY A 51 -16.86 23.36 -4.18
N THR A 52 -18.16 23.58 -4.05
CA THR A 52 -18.86 23.64 -2.74
C THR A 52 -18.63 22.42 -1.86
N THR A 53 -18.57 21.22 -2.47
CA THR A 53 -18.33 19.96 -1.74
C THR A 53 -16.93 19.90 -1.15
N VAL A 54 -15.91 20.29 -1.93
CA VAL A 54 -14.52 20.33 -1.45
C VAL A 54 -14.36 21.43 -0.41
N ALA A 55 -14.89 22.63 -0.66
CA ALA A 55 -14.84 23.73 0.29
C ALA A 55 -15.46 23.35 1.65
N ALA A 56 -16.57 22.61 1.64
CA ALA A 56 -17.19 22.11 2.88
C ALA A 56 -16.33 21.06 3.59
N ALA A 57 -15.58 20.26 2.85
CA ALA A 57 -14.71 19.22 3.43
C ALA A 57 -13.44 19.79 4.08
N ILE A 58 -12.91 20.90 3.53
CA ILE A 58 -11.64 21.51 4.01
C ILE A 58 -11.83 22.78 4.84
N ASN A 59 -13.01 22.98 5.41
CA ASN A 59 -13.38 24.19 6.19
C ASN A 59 -12.96 24.15 7.67
N GLY A 60 -12.25 23.09 8.11
CA GLY A 60 -11.86 22.87 9.50
C GLY A 60 -12.89 22.14 10.36
N SER A 61 -14.03 21.67 9.80
CA SER A 61 -14.98 20.83 10.55
C SER A 61 -14.41 19.44 10.86
N THR A 62 -13.56 18.94 9.99
CA THR A 62 -12.60 17.85 10.23
C THR A 62 -11.24 18.40 9.84
N ASP A 63 -10.34 18.49 10.81
CA ASP A 63 -9.05 19.17 10.62
C ASP A 63 -8.25 18.52 9.49
N VAL A 64 -7.78 19.31 8.56
CA VAL A 64 -6.72 18.90 7.63
C VAL A 64 -5.40 18.87 8.40
N THR A 65 -4.71 17.75 8.36
CA THR A 65 -3.41 17.55 9.03
C THR A 65 -2.23 17.75 8.08
N ASN A 66 -2.43 17.46 6.79
CA ASN A 66 -1.40 17.66 5.77
C ASN A 66 -2.02 17.80 4.38
N ILE A 67 -1.30 18.44 3.46
CA ILE A 67 -1.66 18.56 2.05
C ILE A 67 -0.53 17.99 1.20
N TYR A 68 -0.88 17.33 0.13
CA TYR A 68 0.04 16.78 -0.87
C TYR A 68 -0.34 17.34 -2.24
N ALA A 69 0.64 17.59 -3.09
CA ALA A 69 0.42 18.16 -4.41
C ALA A 69 1.10 17.34 -5.51
N THR A 70 0.38 17.16 -6.60
CA THR A 70 0.95 16.87 -7.91
C THR A 70 1.20 18.19 -8.66
N ASN A 71 1.58 18.13 -9.93
CA ASN A 71 1.73 19.37 -10.72
C ASN A 71 0.42 20.16 -10.85
N ASN A 72 -0.76 19.50 -10.80
CA ASN A 72 -2.04 20.16 -11.11
C ASN A 72 -3.19 19.79 -10.17
N ALA A 73 -2.92 19.08 -9.07
CA ALA A 73 -3.95 18.67 -8.13
C ALA A 73 -3.42 18.61 -6.70
N PHE A 74 -4.33 18.71 -5.74
CA PHE A 74 -4.07 18.56 -4.32
C PHE A 74 -4.82 17.38 -3.73
N ALA A 75 -4.29 16.82 -2.64
CA ALA A 75 -4.94 15.87 -1.75
C ALA A 75 -4.71 16.31 -0.30
N ALA A 76 -5.77 16.56 0.45
CA ALA A 76 -5.75 16.86 1.89
C ALA A 76 -5.99 15.57 2.67
N LEU A 77 -5.12 15.28 3.62
CA LEU A 77 -5.29 14.23 4.62
C LEU A 77 -5.91 14.85 5.87
N HIS A 78 -7.03 14.29 6.32
CA HIS A 78 -7.74 14.73 7.51
C HIS A 78 -7.32 13.98 8.77
N SER A 79 -7.66 14.53 9.93
CA SER A 79 -7.37 13.94 11.24
C SER A 79 -8.09 12.61 11.50
N ASP A 80 -9.20 12.36 10.80
CA ASP A 80 -9.94 11.09 10.82
C ASP A 80 -9.44 10.06 9.81
N GLY A 81 -8.34 10.36 9.10
CA GLY A 81 -7.73 9.50 8.10
C GLY A 81 -8.42 9.52 6.74
N SER A 82 -9.45 10.32 6.54
CA SER A 82 -10.08 10.53 5.23
C SER A 82 -9.23 11.43 4.33
N VAL A 83 -9.51 11.41 3.02
CA VAL A 83 -8.77 12.21 2.03
C VAL A 83 -9.75 12.97 1.13
N THR A 84 -9.54 14.27 0.99
CA THR A 84 -10.25 15.14 0.05
C THR A 84 -9.31 15.54 -1.08
N THR A 85 -9.76 15.44 -2.35
CA THR A 85 -8.96 15.78 -3.53
C THR A 85 -9.62 16.88 -4.36
N TRP A 86 -8.80 17.74 -5.00
CA TRP A 86 -9.27 18.78 -5.92
C TRP A 86 -8.18 19.20 -6.92
N GLY A 87 -8.57 19.93 -7.96
CA GLY A 87 -7.72 20.34 -9.08
C GLY A 87 -8.00 19.51 -10.32
N ASP A 88 -6.99 19.33 -11.19
CA ASP A 88 -7.14 18.57 -12.43
C ASP A 88 -7.40 17.08 -12.17
N GLY A 89 -8.50 16.59 -12.73
CA GLY A 89 -8.93 15.18 -12.53
C GLY A 89 -7.92 14.16 -13.08
N ASN A 90 -7.24 14.48 -14.20
CA ASN A 90 -6.22 13.58 -14.76
C ASN A 90 -4.96 13.51 -13.90
N SER A 91 -4.71 14.53 -13.10
CA SER A 91 -3.56 14.60 -12.19
C SER A 91 -3.93 14.21 -10.76
N GLY A 92 -5.12 13.62 -10.55
CA GLY A 92 -5.59 13.12 -9.27
C GLY A 92 -6.49 14.07 -8.48
N GLY A 93 -6.94 15.17 -9.06
CA GLY A 93 -7.95 16.04 -8.44
C GLY A 93 -9.33 15.40 -8.29
N THR A 94 -9.52 14.19 -8.84
CA THR A 94 -10.73 13.38 -8.70
C THR A 94 -10.35 11.97 -8.22
N SER A 95 -10.87 11.56 -7.05
CA SER A 95 -10.64 10.25 -6.43
C SER A 95 -11.91 9.39 -6.31
N THR A 96 -12.97 9.69 -7.07
CA THR A 96 -14.28 9.03 -6.98
C THR A 96 -14.23 7.51 -7.17
N ALA A 97 -13.32 7.01 -8.02
CA ALA A 97 -13.15 5.58 -8.26
C ALA A 97 -12.61 4.80 -7.05
N VAL A 98 -11.98 5.49 -6.10
CA VAL A 98 -11.38 4.93 -4.89
C VAL A 98 -11.94 5.56 -3.61
N ALA A 99 -13.08 6.26 -3.71
CA ALA A 99 -13.65 7.04 -2.60
C ALA A 99 -13.90 6.21 -1.33
N SER A 100 -14.37 4.96 -1.47
CA SER A 100 -14.59 4.06 -0.34
C SER A 100 -13.31 3.59 0.37
N ASP A 101 -12.16 3.73 -0.29
CA ASP A 101 -10.86 3.42 0.32
C ASP A 101 -10.22 4.64 0.98
N LEU A 102 -10.78 5.84 0.76
CA LEU A 102 -10.28 7.13 1.23
C LEU A 102 -11.26 7.84 2.17
N ASP A 103 -12.31 7.17 2.66
CA ASP A 103 -13.40 7.74 3.45
C ASP A 103 -13.13 7.81 4.98
N GLY A 104 -11.95 7.35 5.43
CA GLY A 104 -11.59 7.29 6.84
C GLY A 104 -12.08 6.04 7.58
N THR A 105 -12.84 5.13 6.93
CA THR A 105 -13.23 3.83 7.53
C THR A 105 -12.01 3.02 7.95
N VAL A 106 -10.95 3.08 7.15
CA VAL A 106 -9.59 2.69 7.53
C VAL A 106 -8.71 3.88 7.22
N ASN A 107 -7.99 4.38 8.22
CA ASN A 107 -7.23 5.62 8.09
C ASN A 107 -6.16 5.53 7.00
N VAL A 108 -6.03 6.58 6.21
CA VAL A 108 -4.82 6.84 5.44
C VAL A 108 -3.77 7.39 6.39
N SER A 109 -2.61 6.73 6.46
CA SER A 109 -1.50 7.16 7.31
C SER A 109 -0.56 8.12 6.60
N LYS A 110 -0.43 7.99 5.28
CA LYS A 110 0.46 8.85 4.49
C LYS A 110 0.09 8.83 3.00
N ILE A 111 0.37 9.94 2.32
CA ILE A 111 0.19 10.09 0.87
C ILE A 111 1.57 10.36 0.22
N PHE A 112 1.76 9.84 -0.98
CA PHE A 112 2.94 10.01 -1.82
C PHE A 112 2.50 10.48 -3.20
N THR A 113 3.35 11.23 -3.89
CA THR A 113 3.00 11.83 -5.18
C THR A 113 4.06 11.58 -6.24
N THR A 114 3.60 11.41 -7.47
CA THR A 114 4.39 11.66 -8.67
C THR A 114 3.98 13.03 -9.25
N THR A 115 4.43 13.38 -10.45
CA THR A 115 3.99 14.62 -11.11
C THR A 115 2.49 14.64 -11.41
N SER A 116 1.82 13.49 -11.52
CA SER A 116 0.41 13.43 -11.93
C SER A 116 -0.40 12.30 -11.28
N ALA A 117 0.10 11.68 -10.22
CA ALA A 117 -0.62 10.63 -9.51
C ALA A 117 -0.31 10.65 -8.01
N PHE A 118 -1.22 10.07 -7.24
CA PHE A 118 -1.11 9.87 -5.80
C PHE A 118 -1.09 8.39 -5.46
N ALA A 119 -0.43 8.05 -4.37
CA ALA A 119 -0.49 6.76 -3.70
C ALA A 119 -0.68 6.98 -2.20
N ALA A 120 -1.78 6.47 -1.63
CA ALA A 120 -2.06 6.52 -0.20
C ALA A 120 -1.69 5.17 0.44
N LEU A 121 -0.95 5.21 1.53
CA LEU A 121 -0.71 4.07 2.41
C LEU A 121 -1.73 4.14 3.55
N ARG A 122 -2.49 3.07 3.74
CA ARG A 122 -3.50 2.93 4.79
C ARG A 122 -2.93 2.18 5.99
N ASP A 123 -3.58 2.31 7.15
CA ASP A 123 -3.19 1.61 8.39
C ASP A 123 -3.32 0.08 8.30
N ASP A 124 -4.13 -0.43 7.36
CA ASP A 124 -4.21 -1.87 7.06
C ASP A 124 -3.10 -2.36 6.12
N GLY A 125 -2.15 -1.50 5.79
CA GLY A 125 -1.02 -1.80 4.90
C GLY A 125 -1.37 -1.86 3.41
N LYS A 126 -2.60 -1.52 3.02
CA LYS A 126 -2.99 -1.41 1.61
C LYS A 126 -2.52 -0.09 1.02
N VAL A 127 -2.25 -0.13 -0.27
CA VAL A 127 -1.94 1.05 -1.08
C VAL A 127 -3.09 1.33 -2.04
N VAL A 128 -3.59 2.55 -1.99
CA VAL A 128 -4.64 3.07 -2.89
C VAL A 128 -4.01 4.07 -3.84
N THR A 129 -4.24 3.94 -5.15
CA THR A 129 -3.65 4.83 -6.16
C THR A 129 -4.71 5.48 -7.02
N TRP A 130 -4.49 6.75 -7.41
CA TRP A 130 -5.36 7.47 -8.32
C TRP A 130 -4.58 8.57 -9.06
N GLY A 131 -5.17 9.12 -10.12
CA GLY A 131 -4.56 10.10 -11.00
C GLY A 131 -4.14 9.48 -12.33
N TYR A 132 -3.10 9.99 -12.97
CA TYR A 132 -2.69 9.57 -14.30
C TYR A 132 -2.13 8.16 -14.32
N ASN A 133 -2.77 7.27 -15.07
CA ASN A 133 -2.49 5.84 -15.08
C ASN A 133 -1.01 5.51 -15.34
N SER A 134 -0.41 6.15 -16.33
CA SER A 134 0.99 5.90 -16.73
C SER A 134 2.00 6.39 -15.69
N TYR A 135 1.61 7.28 -14.77
CA TYR A 135 2.50 7.82 -13.73
C TYR A 135 2.21 7.21 -12.35
N GLY A 136 1.57 6.04 -12.35
CA GLY A 136 1.31 5.26 -11.15
C GLY A 136 -0.09 5.43 -10.56
N GLY A 137 -0.99 6.17 -11.21
CA GLY A 137 -2.40 6.28 -10.82
C GLY A 137 -3.19 4.98 -10.98
N ASN A 138 -2.62 3.98 -11.65
CA ASN A 138 -3.16 2.63 -11.77
C ASN A 138 -2.14 1.60 -11.28
N SER A 139 -2.45 0.94 -10.17
CA SER A 139 -1.65 -0.13 -9.57
C SER A 139 -2.26 -1.54 -9.76
N THR A 140 -3.28 -1.71 -10.64
CA THR A 140 -3.97 -3.01 -10.81
C THR A 140 -3.03 -4.15 -11.16
N GLY A 141 -1.99 -3.90 -11.96
CA GLY A 141 -0.98 -4.89 -12.33
C GLY A 141 -0.13 -5.40 -11.16
N VAL A 142 -0.09 -4.69 -10.05
CA VAL A 142 0.67 -5.03 -8.84
C VAL A 142 -0.21 -5.11 -7.58
N SER A 143 -1.53 -4.99 -7.72
CA SER A 143 -2.45 -4.92 -6.58
C SER A 143 -2.33 -6.11 -5.61
N GLY A 144 -2.13 -7.32 -6.11
CA GLY A 144 -1.88 -8.49 -5.28
C GLY A 144 -0.53 -8.48 -4.54
N LEU A 145 0.34 -7.52 -4.84
CA LEU A 145 1.65 -7.35 -4.21
C LEU A 145 1.67 -6.23 -3.17
N ILE A 146 0.80 -5.22 -3.31
CA ILE A 146 0.77 -4.03 -2.45
C ILE A 146 -0.50 -3.93 -1.60
N ASN A 147 -1.47 -4.83 -1.79
CA ASN A 147 -2.73 -4.87 -1.03
C ASN A 147 -2.90 -6.20 -0.29
N GLY A 148 -1.82 -6.99 -0.17
CA GLY A 148 -1.84 -8.26 0.53
C GLY A 148 -1.70 -8.06 2.03
N THR A 149 -2.76 -8.28 2.79
CA THR A 149 -2.63 -8.69 4.18
C THR A 149 -1.87 -10.02 4.22
N LEU A 150 -1.09 -10.23 5.30
CA LEU A 150 -0.65 -11.57 5.70
C LEU A 150 -1.81 -12.54 5.53
N ASP A 151 -1.67 -13.45 4.60
CA ASP A 151 -2.51 -14.62 4.57
C ASP A 151 -1.65 -15.80 5.02
N GLY A 152 -1.47 -15.89 6.35
CA GLY A 152 -0.69 -16.93 7.01
C GLY A 152 -1.27 -18.33 6.83
N ASP A 153 -2.43 -18.43 6.20
CA ASP A 153 -3.13 -19.67 5.89
C ASP A 153 -3.60 -19.80 4.43
N CYS A 154 -3.15 -18.90 3.55
CA CYS A 154 -3.54 -18.88 2.12
C CYS A 154 -3.13 -20.14 1.34
N ILE A 155 -2.11 -20.87 1.81
CA ILE A 155 -1.67 -22.16 1.24
C ILE A 155 -2.38 -23.30 1.98
N SER A 156 -2.46 -23.24 3.29
CA SER A 156 -3.07 -24.26 4.12
C SER A 156 -3.68 -23.61 5.36
N ALA A 157 -4.99 -23.71 5.49
CA ALA A 157 -5.70 -23.28 6.70
C ALA A 157 -5.18 -24.00 7.94
N SER A 158 -5.39 -23.38 9.10
CA SER A 158 -4.97 -23.93 10.39
C SER A 158 -5.53 -25.34 10.61
N GLN A 159 -4.67 -26.31 10.82
CA GLN A 159 -5.02 -27.72 10.95
C GLN A 159 -4.11 -28.46 11.94
N THR A 160 -4.66 -29.52 12.55
CA THR A 160 -3.87 -30.52 13.32
C THR A 160 -3.50 -31.65 12.37
N LEU A 161 -2.20 -31.90 12.20
CA LEU A 161 -1.72 -32.90 11.25
C LEU A 161 -1.83 -34.32 11.84
N SER A 162 -2.53 -35.20 11.14
CA SER A 162 -2.64 -36.62 11.49
C SER A 162 -1.63 -37.52 10.78
N ASN A 163 -1.04 -37.06 9.67
CA ASN A 163 -0.17 -37.82 8.79
C ASN A 163 1.12 -37.08 8.36
N LEU A 164 1.52 -36.06 9.11
CA LEU A 164 2.73 -35.26 8.88
C LEU A 164 2.77 -34.49 7.56
N ASN A 165 1.70 -34.49 6.79
CA ASN A 165 1.55 -33.69 5.57
C ASN A 165 0.43 -32.67 5.74
N PHE A 166 0.65 -31.48 5.19
CA PHE A 166 -0.39 -30.46 5.13
C PHE A 166 -1.43 -30.82 4.06
N THR A 167 -2.69 -30.64 4.41
CA THR A 167 -3.74 -30.53 3.39
C THR A 167 -3.69 -29.12 2.82
N LEU A 168 -3.38 -28.98 1.55
CA LEU A 168 -3.36 -27.68 0.88
C LEU A 168 -4.82 -27.28 0.60
N ASN A 169 -5.39 -26.43 1.43
CA ASN A 169 -6.80 -26.01 1.41
C ASN A 169 -6.99 -24.51 1.68
N GLY A 170 -5.93 -23.73 1.59
CA GLY A 170 -5.99 -22.26 1.69
C GLY A 170 -6.69 -21.64 0.48
N ASN A 171 -7.00 -20.36 0.56
CA ASN A 171 -7.78 -19.63 -0.45
C ASN A 171 -7.07 -19.46 -1.80
N LEU A 172 -5.74 -19.66 -1.87
CA LEU A 172 -4.97 -19.63 -3.10
C LEU A 172 -4.82 -20.99 -3.79
N ILE A 173 -5.41 -22.06 -3.23
CA ILE A 173 -5.27 -23.39 -3.81
C ILE A 173 -6.14 -23.54 -5.07
N SER A 174 -5.50 -24.02 -6.14
CA SER A 174 -6.14 -24.47 -7.36
C SER A 174 -5.47 -25.78 -7.82
N ASN A 175 -6.26 -26.81 -8.12
CA ASN A 175 -5.75 -28.13 -8.53
C ASN A 175 -4.70 -28.73 -7.56
N ASN A 176 -4.95 -28.63 -6.27
CA ASN A 176 -4.06 -29.14 -5.19
C ASN A 176 -2.66 -28.50 -5.18
N ALA A 177 -2.49 -27.34 -5.73
CA ALA A 177 -1.24 -26.57 -5.69
C ALA A 177 -1.54 -25.09 -5.60
N VAL A 178 -0.58 -24.33 -5.11
CA VAL A 178 -0.55 -22.86 -5.21
C VAL A 178 0.34 -22.45 -6.38
N SER A 179 -0.09 -21.45 -7.13
CA SER A 179 0.76 -20.74 -8.09
C SER A 179 0.72 -19.25 -7.80
N PHE A 180 1.88 -18.66 -7.59
CA PHE A 180 2.02 -17.23 -7.34
C PHE A 180 2.32 -16.47 -8.63
N THR A 181 1.75 -15.28 -8.80
CA THR A 181 2.11 -14.39 -9.92
C THR A 181 3.58 -14.02 -9.87
N ASN A 182 4.11 -13.72 -8.68
CA ASN A 182 5.53 -13.59 -8.40
C ASN A 182 5.96 -14.59 -7.32
N PRO A 183 7.21 -15.09 -7.34
CA PRO A 183 7.69 -16.00 -6.32
C PRO A 183 7.56 -15.42 -4.91
N GLN A 184 7.20 -16.26 -3.93
CA GLN A 184 6.95 -15.87 -2.55
C GLN A 184 7.78 -16.73 -1.58
N LEU A 185 8.17 -16.13 -0.45
CA LEU A 185 8.60 -16.91 0.72
C LEU A 185 7.38 -17.58 1.36
N VAL A 186 7.50 -18.85 1.68
CA VAL A 186 6.46 -19.61 2.37
C VAL A 186 6.66 -19.49 3.87
N THR A 187 5.57 -19.26 4.59
CA THR A 187 5.55 -19.21 6.06
C THR A 187 4.85 -20.42 6.63
N ILE A 188 5.31 -20.87 7.79
CA ILE A 188 4.62 -21.81 8.66
C ILE A 188 4.33 -21.09 9.99
N THR A 189 3.06 -21.07 10.37
CA THR A 189 2.62 -20.54 11.67
C THR A 189 2.24 -21.71 12.57
N SER A 190 2.85 -21.78 13.73
CA SER A 190 2.64 -22.82 14.75
C SER A 190 1.89 -22.25 15.94
N ALA A 191 0.86 -22.94 16.42
CA ALA A 191 0.14 -22.57 17.65
C ALA A 191 0.89 -23.04 18.92
N GLY A 192 1.80 -24.02 18.80
CA GLY A 192 2.61 -24.59 19.88
C GLY A 192 4.11 -24.37 19.70
N ASP A 193 4.92 -25.06 20.52
CA ASP A 193 6.39 -25.00 20.42
C ASP A 193 6.88 -26.05 19.41
N ASP A 194 7.06 -25.63 18.18
CA ASP A 194 7.58 -26.45 17.08
C ASP A 194 9.04 -26.11 16.72
N SER A 195 9.78 -25.45 17.60
CA SER A 195 11.18 -25.07 17.38
C SER A 195 12.12 -26.28 17.18
N GLY A 196 11.71 -27.48 17.60
CA GLY A 196 12.41 -28.74 17.33
C GLY A 196 11.91 -29.48 16.09
N ARG A 197 11.03 -28.90 15.27
CA ARG A 197 10.48 -29.51 14.05
C ARG A 197 11.04 -28.87 12.80
N THR A 198 11.16 -29.69 11.75
CA THR A 198 11.56 -29.24 10.43
C THR A 198 10.42 -29.43 9.43
N PHE A 199 9.93 -28.35 8.88
CA PHE A 199 8.94 -28.35 7.81
C PHE A 199 9.65 -28.31 6.47
N THR A 200 9.22 -29.15 5.51
CA THR A 200 9.76 -29.19 4.15
C THR A 200 8.70 -28.70 3.18
N VAL A 201 9.02 -27.65 2.45
CA VAL A 201 8.20 -27.09 1.37
C VAL A 201 8.74 -27.59 0.03
N THR A 202 7.85 -28.11 -0.82
CA THR A 202 8.16 -28.59 -2.17
C THR A 202 7.38 -27.78 -3.20
N GLY A 203 8.03 -27.39 -4.29
CA GLY A 203 7.40 -26.61 -5.37
C GLY A 203 8.40 -26.29 -6.47
N THR A 204 8.18 -25.18 -7.17
CA THR A 204 9.08 -24.70 -8.23
C THR A 204 9.64 -23.32 -7.91
N ASP A 205 10.81 -23.03 -8.48
CA ASP A 205 11.38 -21.68 -8.51
C ASP A 205 10.74 -20.79 -9.60
N LYS A 206 11.28 -19.58 -9.78
CA LYS A 206 10.79 -18.60 -10.77
C LYS A 206 10.87 -19.09 -12.22
N ASP A 207 11.77 -20.00 -12.52
CA ASP A 207 12.07 -20.53 -13.86
C ASP A 207 11.35 -21.86 -14.12
N GLY A 208 10.57 -22.36 -13.14
CA GLY A 208 9.84 -23.63 -13.21
C GLY A 208 10.69 -24.84 -12.79
N GLY A 209 11.91 -24.64 -12.31
CA GLY A 209 12.78 -25.68 -11.76
C GLY A 209 12.22 -26.21 -10.43
N ASN A 210 12.23 -27.53 -10.23
CA ASN A 210 11.82 -28.13 -8.96
C ASN A 210 12.77 -27.69 -7.84
N GLN A 211 12.19 -27.29 -6.71
CA GLN A 211 12.96 -26.97 -5.51
C GLN A 211 12.29 -27.41 -4.23
N THR A 212 13.12 -27.56 -3.19
CA THR A 212 12.67 -27.72 -1.82
C THR A 212 13.35 -26.70 -0.91
N ALA A 213 12.68 -26.35 0.18
CA ALA A 213 13.27 -25.61 1.29
C ALA A 213 12.81 -26.19 2.62
N THR A 214 13.67 -26.13 3.61
CA THR A 214 13.36 -26.48 4.97
C THR A 214 13.12 -25.23 5.80
N ILE A 215 12.15 -25.29 6.72
CA ILE A 215 11.79 -24.25 7.67
C ILE A 215 11.87 -24.87 9.07
N THR A 216 12.73 -24.36 9.93
CA THR A 216 12.68 -24.71 11.34
C THR A 216 11.43 -24.07 11.96
N GLY A 217 10.59 -24.84 12.62
CA GLY A 217 9.37 -24.34 13.24
C GLY A 217 9.63 -23.29 14.31
N ALA A 218 8.61 -22.50 14.62
CA ALA A 218 8.65 -21.48 15.65
C ALA A 218 8.04 -21.94 16.97
N LYS A 219 8.36 -21.24 18.04
CA LYS A 219 7.72 -21.38 19.33
C LYS A 219 6.49 -20.47 19.41
N ALA A 220 5.30 -21.03 19.17
CA ALA A 220 4.05 -20.27 19.11
C ALA A 220 4.18 -19.00 18.24
N GLY A 221 4.53 -19.18 16.95
CA GLY A 221 4.81 -18.06 16.04
C GLY A 221 4.99 -18.52 14.61
N THR A 222 5.53 -17.62 13.79
CA THR A 222 5.72 -17.83 12.36
C THR A 222 7.21 -17.90 12.00
N ALA A 223 7.57 -18.87 11.14
CA ALA A 223 8.88 -19.01 10.52
C ALA A 223 8.73 -19.01 8.99
N SER A 224 9.77 -18.58 8.29
CA SER A 224 9.74 -18.41 6.82
C SER A 224 10.79 -19.27 6.14
N SER A 225 10.52 -19.65 4.88
CA SER A 225 11.52 -20.25 3.99
C SER A 225 12.61 -19.24 3.64
N THR A 226 13.78 -19.74 3.30
CA THR A 226 14.88 -18.91 2.76
C THR A 226 14.88 -18.85 1.23
N LYS A 227 14.02 -19.65 0.57
CA LYS A 227 13.88 -19.70 -0.89
C LYS A 227 12.50 -19.19 -1.30
N PHE A 228 12.45 -18.48 -2.40
CA PHE A 228 11.21 -18.01 -3.04
C PHE A 228 10.62 -19.11 -3.91
N PHE A 229 9.33 -19.37 -3.78
CA PHE A 229 8.59 -20.36 -4.56
C PHE A 229 7.66 -19.67 -5.59
N LYS A 230 7.68 -20.16 -6.83
CA LYS A 230 6.70 -19.82 -7.88
C LYS A 230 5.44 -20.66 -7.72
N THR A 231 5.60 -21.94 -7.33
CA THR A 231 4.50 -22.84 -6.97
C THR A 231 4.81 -23.55 -5.66
N VAL A 232 3.77 -23.98 -4.93
CA VAL A 232 3.90 -24.92 -3.81
C VAL A 232 2.97 -26.08 -4.09
N SER A 233 3.52 -27.28 -4.11
CA SER A 233 2.82 -28.53 -4.39
C SER A 233 2.69 -29.45 -3.18
N ALA A 234 3.55 -29.31 -2.17
CA ALA A 234 3.48 -30.06 -0.93
C ALA A 234 4.19 -29.35 0.22
N ILE A 235 3.69 -29.56 1.43
CA ILE A 235 4.36 -29.21 2.69
C ILE A 235 4.25 -30.42 3.62
N SER A 236 5.37 -30.82 4.23
CA SER A 236 5.45 -31.90 5.20
C SER A 236 6.25 -31.48 6.43
N VAL A 237 6.18 -32.24 7.50
CA VAL A 237 6.93 -32.05 8.74
C VAL A 237 7.56 -33.36 9.20
N ASP A 238 8.70 -33.31 9.88
CA ASP A 238 9.48 -34.46 10.33
C ASP A 238 8.90 -35.22 11.56
N GLY A 239 7.89 -34.66 12.21
CA GLY A 239 7.21 -35.24 13.35
C GLY A 239 5.94 -34.48 13.72
N ALA A 240 5.12 -34.99 14.61
CA ALA A 240 3.87 -34.36 15.02
C ALA A 240 4.12 -32.95 15.59
N PRO A 241 3.48 -31.91 15.07
CA PRO A 241 3.54 -30.57 15.63
C PRO A 241 2.91 -30.50 17.03
N ALA A 242 3.37 -29.57 17.84
CA ALA A 242 2.88 -29.35 19.21
C ALA A 242 1.48 -28.73 19.28
N GLY A 243 0.88 -28.38 18.17
CA GLY A 243 -0.46 -27.81 18.05
C GLY A 243 -0.90 -27.69 16.60
N ALA A 244 -1.94 -26.88 16.35
CA ALA A 244 -2.37 -26.59 15.00
C ALA A 244 -1.31 -25.75 14.26
N VAL A 245 -1.14 -26.05 12.98
CA VAL A 245 -0.22 -25.35 12.08
C VAL A 245 -0.96 -24.86 10.84
N SER A 246 -0.53 -23.74 10.30
CA SER A 246 -0.99 -23.22 9.00
C SER A 246 0.19 -22.87 8.11
N ALA A 247 -0.06 -22.73 6.82
CA ALA A 247 0.93 -22.31 5.85
C ALA A 247 0.39 -21.19 4.97
N GLY A 248 1.22 -20.17 4.75
CA GLY A 248 0.89 -19.02 3.93
C GLY A 248 2.13 -18.41 3.31
N VAL A 249 2.09 -17.11 3.10
CA VAL A 249 3.21 -16.31 2.57
C VAL A 249 3.63 -15.23 3.54
N THR A 250 4.83 -14.69 3.35
CA THR A 250 5.36 -13.59 4.18
C THR A 250 4.51 -12.34 4.12
N ASP A 251 4.62 -11.52 5.15
CA ASP A 251 3.93 -10.24 5.27
C ASP A 251 4.24 -9.34 4.08
N LYS A 252 3.22 -9.06 3.28
CA LYS A 252 3.28 -8.16 2.13
C LYS A 252 2.82 -6.74 2.47
N THR A 253 2.65 -6.44 3.76
CA THR A 253 2.29 -5.09 4.20
C THR A 253 3.32 -4.10 3.68
N VAL A 254 2.83 -3.05 3.01
CA VAL A 254 3.71 -1.96 2.59
C VAL A 254 4.05 -1.12 3.82
N THR A 255 5.35 -0.95 4.05
CA THR A 255 5.87 -0.16 5.18
C THR A 255 6.17 1.28 4.79
N THR A 256 6.54 1.50 3.54
CA THR A 256 6.76 2.84 2.99
C THR A 256 6.70 2.83 1.47
N ILE A 257 6.46 4.00 0.90
CA ILE A 257 6.48 4.25 -0.54
C ILE A 257 7.48 5.39 -0.79
N VAL A 258 8.17 5.33 -1.91
CA VAL A 258 8.94 6.43 -2.48
C VAL A 258 8.54 6.62 -3.93
N SER A 259 8.75 7.80 -4.47
CA SER A 259 8.36 8.13 -5.84
C SER A 259 9.50 8.79 -6.61
N THR A 260 9.48 8.59 -7.90
CA THR A 260 10.10 9.45 -8.91
C THR A 260 9.03 10.38 -9.49
N ASP A 261 9.37 11.17 -10.49
CA ASP A 261 8.39 12.02 -11.20
C ASP A 261 7.23 11.21 -11.83
N LYS A 262 7.45 9.92 -12.13
CA LYS A 262 6.52 9.12 -12.95
C LYS A 262 6.24 7.71 -12.43
N ALA A 263 6.84 7.31 -11.33
CA ALA A 263 6.70 5.96 -10.81
C ALA A 263 6.77 5.93 -9.29
N PHE A 264 6.20 4.89 -8.70
CA PHE A 264 6.29 4.58 -7.27
C PHE A 264 7.08 3.29 -7.05
N ALA A 265 7.70 3.19 -5.89
CA ALA A 265 8.30 1.98 -5.35
C ALA A 265 7.85 1.80 -3.90
N ALA A 266 7.24 0.66 -3.60
CA ALA A 266 6.82 0.28 -2.25
C ALA A 266 7.81 -0.70 -1.65
N LEU A 267 8.31 -0.41 -0.45
CA LEU A 267 9.03 -1.35 0.39
C LEU A 267 8.02 -2.10 1.24
N ARG A 268 8.11 -3.42 1.28
CA ARG A 268 7.27 -4.28 2.10
C ARG A 268 7.97 -4.74 3.38
N ALA A 269 7.19 -5.23 4.34
CA ALA A 269 7.70 -5.72 5.62
C ALA A 269 8.65 -6.93 5.44
N ASP A 270 8.50 -7.72 4.37
CA ASP A 270 9.39 -8.81 4.00
C ASP A 270 10.73 -8.35 3.36
N GLY A 271 10.94 -7.04 3.25
CA GLY A 271 12.13 -6.44 2.66
C GLY A 271 12.10 -6.36 1.13
N SER A 272 11.09 -6.91 0.48
CA SER A 272 10.98 -6.84 -0.99
C SER A 272 10.44 -5.49 -1.46
N VAL A 273 10.69 -5.16 -2.73
CA VAL A 273 10.26 -3.91 -3.34
C VAL A 273 9.33 -4.19 -4.52
N VAL A 274 8.24 -3.44 -4.60
CA VAL A 274 7.28 -3.47 -5.72
C VAL A 274 7.26 -2.12 -6.38
N THR A 275 7.39 -2.07 -7.71
CA THR A 275 7.36 -0.82 -8.48
C THR A 275 6.20 -0.80 -9.48
N TRP A 276 5.64 0.40 -9.73
CA TRP A 276 4.61 0.62 -10.74
C TRP A 276 4.62 2.06 -11.23
N GLY A 277 4.03 2.30 -12.40
CA GLY A 277 4.01 3.60 -13.07
C GLY A 277 4.73 3.53 -14.41
N ASP A 278 5.37 4.60 -14.83
CA ASP A 278 6.11 4.68 -16.09
C ASP A 278 7.37 3.81 -16.06
N ASN A 279 7.51 2.94 -17.06
CA ASN A 279 8.64 2.00 -17.16
C ASN A 279 10.00 2.73 -17.26
N THR A 280 10.04 3.88 -17.92
CA THR A 280 11.26 4.69 -18.05
C THR A 280 11.54 5.51 -16.79
N GLY A 281 10.51 5.74 -15.97
CA GLY A 281 10.57 6.41 -14.67
C GLY A 281 10.90 5.51 -13.49
N GLY A 282 11.13 4.20 -13.73
CA GLY A 282 11.42 3.22 -12.69
C GLY A 282 10.23 2.32 -12.30
N GLY A 283 9.09 2.43 -12.99
CA GLY A 283 7.91 1.59 -12.73
C GLY A 283 8.07 0.12 -13.11
N ASN A 284 9.20 -0.26 -13.71
CA ASN A 284 9.54 -1.64 -14.04
C ASN A 284 10.88 -2.03 -13.41
N SER A 285 10.84 -2.90 -12.40
CA SER A 285 12.02 -3.42 -11.69
C SER A 285 12.47 -4.80 -12.18
N THR A 286 11.94 -5.32 -13.30
CA THR A 286 12.25 -6.69 -13.79
C THR A 286 13.76 -6.93 -14.00
N ALA A 287 14.50 -5.91 -14.42
CA ALA A 287 15.96 -6.03 -14.63
C ALA A 287 16.78 -6.21 -13.34
N VAL A 288 16.19 -5.94 -12.19
CA VAL A 288 16.83 -6.01 -10.86
C VAL A 288 16.03 -6.86 -9.86
N SER A 289 15.00 -7.58 -10.33
CA SER A 289 14.07 -8.32 -9.47
C SER A 289 14.72 -9.44 -8.66
N ASP A 290 15.90 -9.90 -9.08
CA ASP A 290 16.71 -10.89 -8.38
C ASP A 290 17.60 -10.27 -7.27
N LYS A 291 17.59 -8.95 -7.14
CA LYS A 291 18.36 -8.16 -6.17
C LYS A 291 17.50 -7.38 -5.19
N LEU A 292 16.18 -7.39 -5.40
CA LEU A 292 15.17 -6.69 -4.57
C LEU A 292 14.35 -7.74 -3.73
#